data_7c9e3aca487fcb4b830128a6bdf3b97a
#
_entry.id   7c9e3aca487fcb4b830128a6bdf3b97a
#
_cell.length_a   1.000
_cell.length_b   1.000
_cell.length_c   1.000
_cell.angle_alpha   90.00
_cell.angle_beta   90.00
_cell.angle_gamma   90.00
#
_symmetry.space_group_name_H-M   'P 1'
#
loop_
_entity.id
_entity.type
_entity.pdbx_description
1 polymer ?
#
loop_
_entity_poly.entity_id
_entity_poly.type
_entity_poly.pdbx_seq_one_letter_code
_entity_poly.pdbx_strand_id
1 'polypeptide(L)'
;MAELGFIEPVQRILRQTRRGGQRLLFSATLDRGVDGLVREFMPRPAIHEIAGEGGASTGEVADWKPQPNVTHRVCIVLREHKDDAIVQLVRDGFDGAGGGRAVVFCRTRAYAEMVTELLSGAGLRALSLHGDLSQARRERNLEKFTAGKADVLVATDVAARGIHVDDIDLVLQADPPDDPKTYVHRAGRTGRVGRAGSVITVIPRTRQKRTRELFEALGFEPASFEDFLPDASR
;
A
#
# COMPACT_ATOMS: atom_id res chain seq x y z
N MET A 1 -9.91 -5.95 6.79
CA MET A 1 -10.49 -5.90 8.17
C MET A 1 -10.51 -7.27 8.81
N ALA A 2 -11.00 -8.31 8.12
CA ALA A 2 -11.02 -9.68 8.62
C ALA A 2 -9.63 -10.22 9.02
N GLU A 3 -8.62 -9.96 8.22
CA GLU A 3 -7.22 -10.39 8.44
C GLU A 3 -6.51 -9.70 9.63
N LEU A 4 -7.11 -8.68 10.22
CA LEU A 4 -6.52 -7.90 11.32
C LEU A 4 -7.15 -8.19 12.69
N GLY A 5 -7.90 -9.28 12.83
CA GLY A 5 -8.55 -9.63 14.09
C GLY A 5 -9.74 -8.76 14.49
N PHE A 6 -10.27 -7.94 13.57
CA PHE A 6 -11.43 -7.10 13.85
C PHE A 6 -12.79 -7.80 13.73
N ILE A 7 -12.82 -9.05 13.29
CA ILE A 7 -14.08 -9.81 13.13
C ILE A 7 -14.81 -9.97 14.47
N GLU A 8 -14.12 -10.43 15.50
CA GLU A 8 -14.74 -10.61 16.84
C GLU A 8 -15.28 -9.32 17.44
N PRO A 9 -14.55 -8.18 17.46
CA PRO A 9 -15.11 -6.91 17.89
C PRO A 9 -16.36 -6.49 17.09
N VAL A 10 -16.36 -6.67 15.77
CA VAL A 10 -17.52 -6.35 14.91
C VAL A 10 -18.69 -7.26 15.23
N GLN A 11 -18.49 -8.56 15.37
CA GLN A 11 -19.54 -9.51 15.78
C GLN A 11 -20.12 -9.14 17.14
N ARG A 12 -19.28 -8.75 18.12
CA ARG A 12 -19.73 -8.31 19.43
C ARG A 12 -20.66 -7.10 19.36
N ILE A 13 -20.33 -6.13 18.53
CA ILE A 13 -21.17 -4.94 18.28
C ILE A 13 -22.48 -5.37 17.61
N LEU A 14 -22.41 -6.17 16.56
CA LEU A 14 -23.59 -6.61 15.79
C LEU A 14 -24.58 -7.42 16.64
N ARG A 15 -24.08 -8.24 17.59
CA ARG A 15 -24.93 -8.99 18.54
C ARG A 15 -25.71 -8.08 19.49
N GLN A 16 -25.24 -6.88 19.75
CA GLN A 16 -25.92 -5.88 20.59
C GLN A 16 -26.94 -5.04 19.80
N THR A 17 -26.92 -5.09 18.47
CA THR A 17 -27.88 -4.36 17.65
C THR A 17 -29.26 -5.03 17.63
N ARG A 18 -30.32 -4.20 17.44
CA ARG A 18 -31.71 -4.70 17.40
C ARG A 18 -31.87 -5.78 16.32
N ARG A 19 -32.50 -6.91 16.69
CA ARG A 19 -32.86 -7.96 15.73
C ARG A 19 -33.91 -7.42 14.75
N GLY A 20 -33.72 -7.73 13.44
CA GLY A 20 -34.62 -7.27 12.36
C GLY A 20 -34.42 -5.82 11.90
N GLY A 21 -33.40 -5.10 12.43
CA GLY A 21 -33.00 -3.82 11.88
C GLY A 21 -32.34 -3.95 10.50
N GLN A 22 -32.42 -2.92 9.67
CA GLN A 22 -31.71 -2.88 8.40
C GLN A 22 -30.19 -2.91 8.65
N ARG A 23 -29.49 -3.76 7.90
CA ARG A 23 -28.03 -3.85 7.93
C ARG A 23 -27.50 -3.70 6.54
N LEU A 24 -26.51 -2.85 6.41
CA LEU A 24 -25.78 -2.60 5.15
C LEU A 24 -24.32 -2.94 5.38
N LEU A 25 -23.75 -3.74 4.49
CA LEU A 25 -22.34 -4.08 4.47
C LEU A 25 -21.73 -3.55 3.17
N PHE A 26 -20.69 -2.74 3.31
CA PHE A 26 -19.88 -2.28 2.19
C PHE A 26 -18.47 -2.86 2.34
N SER A 27 -18.02 -3.58 1.34
CA SER A 27 -16.68 -4.15 1.32
C SER A 27 -16.12 -4.12 -0.10
N ALA A 28 -14.85 -3.79 -0.23
CA ALA A 28 -14.15 -3.89 -1.50
C ALA A 28 -13.81 -5.36 -1.85
N THR A 29 -13.84 -6.27 -0.87
CA THR A 29 -13.55 -7.70 -1.04
C THR A 29 -14.45 -8.51 -0.12
N LEU A 30 -15.09 -9.55 -0.67
CA LEU A 30 -15.83 -10.55 0.09
C LEU A 30 -14.88 -11.71 0.42
N ASP A 31 -14.02 -11.55 1.42
CA ASP A 31 -13.16 -12.62 1.92
C ASP A 31 -13.92 -13.54 2.91
N ARG A 32 -13.30 -14.67 3.27
CA ARG A 32 -13.92 -15.67 4.17
C ARG A 32 -14.41 -15.10 5.50
N GLY A 33 -13.78 -14.05 6.00
CA GLY A 33 -14.17 -13.42 7.26
C GLY A 33 -15.43 -12.55 7.10
N VAL A 34 -15.52 -11.81 6.00
CA VAL A 34 -16.70 -11.02 5.63
C VAL A 34 -17.90 -11.93 5.33
N ASP A 35 -17.67 -13.04 4.61
CA ASP A 35 -18.69 -14.08 4.36
C ASP A 35 -19.30 -14.61 5.67
N GLY A 36 -18.48 -14.83 6.70
CA GLY A 36 -18.96 -15.25 8.02
C GLY A 36 -19.92 -14.23 8.65
N LEU A 37 -19.59 -12.93 8.55
CA LEU A 37 -20.46 -11.86 9.03
C LEU A 37 -21.78 -11.79 8.25
N VAL A 38 -21.73 -11.92 6.93
CA VAL A 38 -22.93 -11.94 6.08
C VAL A 38 -23.85 -13.08 6.50
N ARG A 39 -23.34 -14.30 6.60
CA ARG A 39 -24.15 -15.49 6.97
C ARG A 39 -24.76 -15.38 8.35
N GLU A 40 -24.02 -14.85 9.34
CA GLU A 40 -24.48 -14.76 10.74
C GLU A 40 -25.50 -13.61 10.94
N PHE A 41 -25.28 -12.46 10.27
CA PHE A 41 -26.00 -11.23 10.63
C PHE A 41 -26.92 -10.67 9.52
N MET A 42 -26.87 -11.20 8.30
CA MET A 42 -27.64 -10.70 7.17
C MET A 42 -28.44 -11.83 6.49
N PRO A 43 -29.64 -12.18 7.02
CA PRO A 43 -30.47 -13.22 6.39
C PRO A 43 -30.97 -12.78 5.03
N ARG A 44 -30.65 -13.51 3.97
CA ARG A 44 -31.06 -13.22 2.58
C ARG A 44 -30.70 -11.81 2.12
N PRO A 45 -29.42 -11.40 2.15
CA PRO A 45 -29.04 -10.06 1.72
C PRO A 45 -29.25 -9.89 0.22
N ALA A 46 -29.66 -8.68 -0.19
CA ALA A 46 -29.49 -8.27 -1.58
C ALA A 46 -28.01 -7.96 -1.81
N ILE A 47 -27.39 -8.60 -2.80
CA ILE A 47 -25.98 -8.40 -3.15
C ILE A 47 -25.94 -7.51 -4.39
N HIS A 48 -25.22 -6.39 -4.28
CA HIS A 48 -24.94 -5.49 -5.38
C HIS A 48 -23.44 -5.44 -5.60
N GLU A 49 -22.98 -5.95 -6.74
CA GLU A 49 -21.60 -5.86 -7.17
C GLU A 49 -21.46 -4.69 -8.15
N ILE A 50 -20.58 -3.77 -7.85
CA ILE A 50 -20.23 -2.67 -8.73
C ILE A 50 -18.93 -3.04 -9.41
N ALA A 51 -18.98 -3.36 -10.70
CA ALA A 51 -17.78 -3.46 -11.53
C ALA A 51 -17.19 -2.05 -11.65
N GLY A 52 -16.13 -1.77 -10.92
CA GLY A 52 -15.40 -0.51 -11.05
C GLY A 52 -14.64 -0.46 -12.38
N GLU A 53 -14.55 0.70 -13.00
CA GLU A 53 -13.73 0.96 -14.20
C GLU A 53 -12.22 0.76 -13.98
N GLY A 54 -11.82 0.07 -12.93
CA GLY A 54 -10.46 -0.24 -12.52
C GLY A 54 -10.27 -1.66 -12.00
N GLY A 55 -10.99 -2.66 -12.53
CA GLY A 55 -10.63 -4.07 -12.43
C GLY A 55 -10.57 -4.67 -11.01
N ALA A 56 -11.33 -4.19 -10.04
CA ALA A 56 -11.43 -4.81 -8.72
C ALA A 56 -12.85 -5.33 -8.47
N SER A 57 -13.34 -6.20 -9.35
CA SER A 57 -14.52 -7.01 -9.10
C SER A 57 -14.08 -8.32 -8.45
N THR A 58 -14.76 -8.67 -7.34
CA THR A 58 -14.69 -9.96 -6.68
C THR A 58 -13.30 -10.42 -6.25
N GLY A 59 -12.94 -10.17 -4.99
CA GLY A 59 -12.07 -10.94 -4.08
C GLY A 59 -10.85 -11.71 -4.57
N GLU A 60 -10.63 -11.88 -5.83
CA GLU A 60 -9.55 -12.67 -6.40
C GLU A 60 -8.54 -11.77 -7.11
N VAL A 61 -7.30 -11.87 -6.68
CA VAL A 61 -6.12 -11.27 -7.30
C VAL A 61 -5.97 -11.73 -8.76
N ALA A 62 -6.63 -12.81 -9.13
CA ALA A 62 -6.58 -13.43 -10.47
C ALA A 62 -7.04 -12.50 -11.61
N ASP A 63 -7.92 -11.53 -11.33
CA ASP A 63 -8.45 -10.60 -12.36
C ASP A 63 -7.73 -9.24 -12.34
N TRP A 64 -6.83 -9.00 -11.40
CA TRP A 64 -6.08 -7.75 -11.37
C TRP A 64 -5.06 -7.69 -12.51
N LYS A 65 -5.07 -6.58 -13.23
CA LYS A 65 -4.06 -6.29 -14.26
C LYS A 65 -3.32 -5.01 -13.91
N PRO A 66 -1.99 -4.97 -14.15
CA PRO A 66 -1.24 -3.73 -13.98
C PRO A 66 -1.80 -2.67 -14.92
N GLN A 67 -1.90 -1.45 -14.42
CA GLN A 67 -2.34 -0.33 -15.24
C GLN A 67 -1.25 0.01 -16.27
N PRO A 68 -1.61 0.25 -17.55
CA PRO A 68 -0.63 0.44 -18.62
C PRO A 68 0.25 1.70 -18.44
N ASN A 69 -0.21 2.64 -17.64
CA ASN A 69 0.48 3.88 -17.31
C ASN A 69 1.31 3.80 -16.01
N VAL A 70 1.42 2.62 -15.40
CA VAL A 70 2.21 2.38 -14.19
C VAL A 70 3.38 1.47 -14.50
N THR A 71 4.59 1.95 -14.20
CA THR A 71 5.81 1.15 -14.34
C THR A 71 6.10 0.41 -13.04
N HIS A 72 6.29 -0.90 -13.12
CA HIS A 72 6.64 -1.74 -11.98
C HIS A 72 8.09 -2.20 -12.09
N ARG A 73 8.90 -1.95 -11.06
CA ARG A 73 10.33 -2.32 -11.01
C ARG A 73 10.66 -3.08 -9.73
N VAL A 74 11.61 -3.98 -9.80
CA VAL A 74 12.19 -4.67 -8.64
C VAL A 74 13.67 -4.36 -8.58
N CYS A 75 14.11 -3.76 -7.48
CA CYS A 75 15.50 -3.44 -7.19
C CYS A 75 16.04 -4.41 -6.15
N ILE A 76 17.05 -5.21 -6.53
CA ILE A 76 17.77 -6.11 -5.64
C ILE A 76 18.90 -5.33 -5.00
N VAL A 77 18.87 -5.18 -3.67
CA VAL A 77 19.82 -4.34 -2.95
C VAL A 77 20.54 -5.15 -1.89
N LEU A 78 21.82 -4.90 -1.71
CA LEU A 78 22.57 -5.44 -0.57
C LEU A 78 22.07 -4.80 0.72
N ARG A 79 22.10 -5.57 1.80
CA ARG A 79 21.55 -5.11 3.09
C ARG A 79 22.18 -3.82 3.59
N GLU A 80 23.49 -3.70 3.43
CA GLU A 80 24.28 -2.52 3.79
C GLU A 80 23.98 -1.27 2.99
N HIS A 81 23.42 -1.42 1.78
CA HIS A 81 23.07 -0.32 0.86
C HIS A 81 21.59 -0.01 0.82
N LYS A 82 20.76 -0.69 1.64
CA LYS A 82 19.30 -0.57 1.55
C LYS A 82 18.82 0.85 1.86
N ASP A 83 19.38 1.48 2.83
CA ASP A 83 18.98 2.81 3.30
C ASP A 83 19.36 3.88 2.26
N ASP A 84 20.56 3.83 1.73
CA ASP A 84 21.02 4.71 0.66
C ASP A 84 20.19 4.51 -0.62
N ALA A 85 19.88 3.26 -0.95
CA ALA A 85 19.01 2.93 -2.09
C ALA A 85 17.60 3.52 -1.95
N ILE A 86 17.01 3.48 -0.76
CA ILE A 86 15.68 4.09 -0.50
C ILE A 86 15.74 5.59 -0.74
N VAL A 87 16.75 6.26 -0.22
CA VAL A 87 16.93 7.71 -0.41
C VAL A 87 17.08 8.06 -1.88
N GLN A 88 17.95 7.35 -2.60
CA GLN A 88 18.20 7.60 -4.01
C GLN A 88 16.97 7.33 -4.85
N LEU A 89 16.30 6.18 -4.67
CA LEU A 89 15.12 5.82 -5.44
C LEU A 89 13.94 6.80 -5.24
N VAL A 90 13.81 7.39 -4.04
CA VAL A 90 12.82 8.44 -3.80
C VAL A 90 13.20 9.72 -4.51
N ARG A 91 14.47 10.13 -4.49
CA ARG A 91 14.96 11.32 -5.22
C ARG A 91 14.78 11.17 -6.72
N ASP A 92 15.27 10.06 -7.28
CA ASP A 92 15.17 9.75 -8.72
C ASP A 92 13.70 9.74 -9.19
N GLY A 93 12.78 9.30 -8.32
CA GLY A 93 11.35 9.33 -8.58
C GLY A 93 10.76 10.73 -8.69
N PHE A 94 11.43 11.75 -8.15
CA PHE A 94 11.00 13.15 -8.20
C PHE A 94 11.68 13.96 -9.31
N ASP A 95 12.88 13.57 -9.74
CA ASP A 95 13.69 14.32 -10.72
C ASP A 95 13.05 14.39 -12.11
N GLY A 96 12.17 13.43 -12.43
CA GLY A 96 11.44 13.40 -13.71
C GLY A 96 10.16 14.25 -13.78
N ALA A 97 9.66 14.76 -12.65
CA ALA A 97 8.29 15.32 -12.54
C ALA A 97 8.22 16.76 -12.03
N GLY A 98 9.38 17.43 -11.81
CA GLY A 98 9.36 18.82 -11.29
C GLY A 98 8.83 18.96 -9.86
N GLY A 99 8.96 17.91 -9.06
CA GLY A 99 8.37 17.71 -7.74
C GLY A 99 7.33 16.61 -7.80
N GLY A 100 7.37 15.67 -6.86
CA GLY A 100 6.49 14.50 -6.85
C GLY A 100 6.03 14.15 -5.44
N ARG A 101 5.04 13.26 -5.35
CA ARG A 101 4.58 12.68 -4.08
C ARG A 101 4.86 11.19 -4.05
N ALA A 102 5.48 10.73 -2.97
CA ALA A 102 5.77 9.31 -2.76
C ALA A 102 5.10 8.76 -1.52
N VAL A 103 4.71 7.48 -1.61
CA VAL A 103 4.38 6.67 -0.44
C VAL A 103 5.42 5.57 -0.31
N VAL A 104 6.06 5.49 0.86
CA VAL A 104 7.04 4.45 1.19
C VAL A 104 6.41 3.46 2.15
N PHE A 105 6.30 2.20 1.75
CA PHE A 105 5.74 1.14 2.58
C PHE A 105 6.80 0.39 3.35
N CYS A 106 6.67 0.38 4.67
CA CYS A 106 7.52 -0.36 5.60
C CYS A 106 6.71 -1.45 6.33
N ARG A 107 7.37 -2.55 6.67
CA ARG A 107 6.72 -3.67 7.37
C ARG A 107 6.42 -3.34 8.82
N THR A 108 7.34 -2.66 9.52
CA THR A 108 7.23 -2.36 10.95
C THR A 108 7.16 -0.85 11.21
N ARG A 109 6.57 -0.50 12.35
CA ARG A 109 6.47 0.90 12.82
C ARG A 109 7.84 1.51 13.08
N ALA A 110 8.72 0.75 13.77
CA ALA A 110 10.08 1.19 14.05
C ALA A 110 10.88 1.47 12.77
N TYR A 111 10.72 0.62 11.75
CA TYR A 111 11.37 0.83 10.46
C TYR A 111 10.78 2.02 9.71
N ALA A 112 9.47 2.25 9.82
CA ALA A 112 8.84 3.43 9.22
C ALA A 112 9.35 4.74 9.84
N GLU A 113 9.53 4.80 11.17
CA GLU A 113 10.14 5.97 11.82
C GLU A 113 11.59 6.17 11.37
N MET A 114 12.41 5.10 11.36
CA MET A 114 13.80 5.17 10.91
C MET A 114 13.90 5.67 9.45
N VAL A 115 13.09 5.16 8.54
CA VAL A 115 13.06 5.62 7.14
C VAL A 115 12.58 7.06 7.04
N THR A 116 11.65 7.49 7.88
CA THR A 116 11.19 8.88 7.92
C THR A 116 12.33 9.82 8.34
N GLU A 117 13.09 9.46 9.37
CA GLU A 117 14.25 10.22 9.84
C GLU A 117 15.36 10.24 8.78
N LEU A 118 15.63 9.11 8.14
CA LEU A 118 16.59 8.97 7.06
C LEU A 118 16.27 9.91 5.88
N LEU A 119 15.04 9.87 5.38
CA LEU A 119 14.60 10.73 4.28
C LEU A 119 14.61 12.22 4.67
N SER A 120 14.23 12.52 5.90
CA SER A 120 14.27 13.89 6.42
C SER A 120 15.71 14.40 6.54
N GLY A 121 16.63 13.57 7.02
CA GLY A 121 18.07 13.87 7.06
C GLY A 121 18.67 14.09 5.67
N ALA A 122 18.12 13.42 4.65
CA ALA A 122 18.48 13.62 3.26
C ALA A 122 17.81 14.84 2.58
N GLY A 123 17.11 15.69 3.35
CA GLY A 123 16.49 16.93 2.88
C GLY A 123 15.09 16.78 2.25
N LEU A 124 14.48 15.60 2.33
CA LEU A 124 13.13 15.35 1.85
C LEU A 124 12.11 15.67 2.96
N ARG A 125 10.96 16.26 2.60
CA ARG A 125 9.89 16.54 3.56
C ARG A 125 9.07 15.26 3.82
N ALA A 126 9.59 14.38 4.69
CA ALA A 126 8.98 13.09 5.01
C ALA A 126 8.13 13.14 6.28
N LEU A 127 7.02 12.40 6.28
CA LEU A 127 6.13 12.23 7.43
C LEU A 127 5.80 10.76 7.63
N SER A 128 5.77 10.29 8.88
CA SER A 128 5.40 8.93 9.21
C SER A 128 3.88 8.74 9.39
N LEU A 129 3.40 7.53 9.08
CA LEU A 129 2.02 7.12 9.28
C LEU A 129 1.95 5.65 9.73
N HIS A 130 1.80 5.43 11.04
CA HIS A 130 1.73 4.09 11.62
C HIS A 130 0.87 4.06 12.89
N GLY A 131 0.64 2.85 13.43
CA GLY A 131 -0.31 2.63 14.51
C GLY A 131 0.04 3.25 15.86
N ASP A 132 1.31 3.63 16.11
CA ASP A 132 1.72 4.24 17.37
C ASP A 132 1.48 5.76 17.42
N LEU A 133 1.14 6.36 16.28
CA LEU A 133 0.76 7.76 16.25
C LEU A 133 -0.65 7.96 16.84
N SER A 134 -0.82 9.01 17.62
CA SER A 134 -2.16 9.44 18.03
C SER A 134 -3.00 9.82 16.80
N GLN A 135 -4.32 9.67 16.92
CA GLN A 135 -5.23 9.98 15.81
C GLN A 135 -5.06 11.42 15.32
N ALA A 136 -4.90 12.37 16.22
CA ALA A 136 -4.67 13.77 15.87
C ALA A 136 -3.34 13.98 15.07
N ARG A 137 -2.27 13.21 15.40
CA ARG A 137 -1.00 13.28 14.65
C ARG A 137 -1.14 12.65 13.27
N ARG A 138 -1.88 11.53 13.16
CA ARG A 138 -2.18 10.88 11.88
C ARG A 138 -2.93 11.82 10.93
N GLU A 139 -4.01 12.44 11.41
CA GLU A 139 -4.81 13.39 10.65
C GLU A 139 -3.97 14.57 10.18
N ARG A 140 -3.20 15.18 11.10
CA ARG A 140 -2.30 16.30 10.77
C ARG A 140 -1.23 15.92 9.73
N ASN A 141 -0.64 14.72 9.82
CA ASN A 141 0.35 14.27 8.86
C ASN A 141 -0.27 14.05 7.48
N LEU A 142 -1.47 13.46 7.43
CA LEU A 142 -2.23 13.30 6.19
C LEU A 142 -2.62 14.64 5.57
N GLU A 143 -3.13 15.57 6.35
CA GLU A 143 -3.46 16.92 5.89
C GLU A 143 -2.24 17.63 5.30
N LYS A 144 -1.09 17.55 5.96
CA LYS A 144 0.16 18.13 5.46
C LYS A 144 0.59 17.51 4.14
N PHE A 145 0.51 16.17 4.03
CA PHE A 145 0.87 15.45 2.82
C PHE A 145 -0.09 15.80 1.67
N THR A 146 -1.40 15.76 1.91
CA THR A 146 -2.42 16.11 0.91
C THR A 146 -2.30 17.58 0.45
N ALA A 147 -1.94 18.47 1.36
CA ALA A 147 -1.72 19.89 1.06
C ALA A 147 -0.37 20.18 0.36
N GLY A 148 0.43 19.15 0.01
CA GLY A 148 1.76 19.32 -0.62
C GLY A 148 2.83 19.93 0.30
N LYS A 149 2.58 19.95 1.62
CA LYS A 149 3.55 20.41 2.64
C LYS A 149 4.57 19.33 3.02
N ALA A 150 4.38 18.11 2.52
CA ALA A 150 5.31 16.99 2.61
C ALA A 150 5.33 16.26 1.27
N ASP A 151 6.49 15.74 0.90
CA ASP A 151 6.73 15.05 -0.37
C ASP A 151 6.58 13.54 -0.21
N VAL A 152 6.92 13.03 0.97
CA VAL A 152 6.96 11.58 1.26
C VAL A 152 6.12 11.23 2.46
N LEU A 153 5.27 10.23 2.29
CA LEU A 153 4.54 9.60 3.38
C LEU A 153 5.10 8.18 3.62
N VAL A 154 5.73 7.96 4.77
CA VAL A 154 6.26 6.65 5.15
C VAL A 154 5.22 5.92 5.99
N ALA A 155 4.71 4.79 5.53
CA ALA A 155 3.55 4.15 6.13
C ALA A 155 3.73 2.64 6.35
N THR A 156 3.02 2.11 7.35
CA THR A 156 2.76 0.67 7.45
C THR A 156 1.42 0.32 6.80
N ASP A 157 1.26 -0.91 6.31
CA ASP A 157 0.03 -1.36 5.62
C ASP A 157 -1.24 -1.08 6.41
N VAL A 158 -1.21 -1.35 7.72
CA VAL A 158 -2.39 -1.13 8.61
C VAL A 158 -2.80 0.33 8.63
N ALA A 159 -1.84 1.23 8.68
CA ALA A 159 -2.11 2.66 8.77
C ALA A 159 -2.46 3.28 7.41
N ALA A 160 -1.96 2.69 6.32
CA ALA A 160 -2.26 3.12 4.96
C ALA A 160 -3.62 2.63 4.42
N ARG A 161 -4.26 1.67 5.09
CA ARG A 161 -5.61 1.24 4.72
C ARG A 161 -6.65 2.32 5.01
N GLY A 162 -7.53 2.56 4.05
CA GLY A 162 -8.60 3.58 4.18
C GLY A 162 -8.14 5.02 4.01
N ILE A 163 -6.87 5.24 3.65
CA ILE A 163 -6.40 6.58 3.32
C ILE A 163 -6.72 6.86 1.85
N HIS A 164 -7.49 7.90 1.62
CA HIS A 164 -7.67 8.47 0.29
C HIS A 164 -6.51 9.44 0.03
N VAL A 165 -5.36 8.90 -0.32
CA VAL A 165 -4.25 9.69 -0.84
C VAL A 165 -4.14 9.34 -2.32
N ASP A 166 -4.62 10.24 -3.12
CA ASP A 166 -4.58 10.18 -4.57
C ASP A 166 -3.42 11.04 -5.08
N ASP A 167 -3.09 10.93 -6.36
CA ASP A 167 -1.99 11.66 -6.99
C ASP A 167 -0.60 11.32 -6.43
N ILE A 168 -0.34 10.04 -6.24
CA ILE A 168 0.98 9.53 -5.87
C ILE A 168 1.74 9.18 -7.15
N ASP A 169 2.92 9.76 -7.31
CA ASP A 169 3.78 9.52 -8.46
C ASP A 169 4.65 8.28 -8.26
N LEU A 170 5.10 8.04 -7.01
CA LEU A 170 5.93 6.91 -6.64
C LEU A 170 5.36 6.13 -5.47
N VAL A 171 5.19 4.83 -5.65
CA VAL A 171 5.02 3.87 -4.55
C VAL A 171 6.32 3.10 -4.38
N LEU A 172 7.03 3.32 -3.28
CA LEU A 172 8.23 2.58 -2.93
C LEU A 172 7.89 1.54 -1.85
N GLN A 173 8.12 0.28 -2.13
CA GLN A 173 7.98 -0.80 -1.17
C GLN A 173 9.35 -1.09 -0.55
N ALA A 174 9.70 -0.38 0.53
CA ALA A 174 10.97 -0.57 1.26
C ALA A 174 11.09 -1.97 1.86
N ASP A 175 9.95 -2.59 2.16
CA ASP A 175 9.84 -4.01 2.43
C ASP A 175 8.85 -4.66 1.46
N PRO A 176 9.26 -5.75 0.78
CA PRO A 176 8.38 -6.43 -0.17
C PRO A 176 7.14 -6.97 0.55
N PRO A 177 5.97 -6.92 -0.08
CA PRO A 177 4.77 -7.54 0.45
C PRO A 177 4.93 -9.06 0.47
N ASP A 178 4.20 -9.72 1.36
CA ASP A 178 4.26 -11.17 1.51
C ASP A 178 3.23 -11.90 0.63
N ASP A 179 2.25 -11.16 0.10
CA ASP A 179 1.13 -11.71 -0.68
C ASP A 179 0.69 -10.76 -1.81
N PRO A 180 0.07 -11.31 -2.87
CA PRO A 180 -0.40 -10.55 -4.03
C PRO A 180 -1.41 -9.45 -3.69
N LYS A 181 -2.32 -9.69 -2.76
CA LYS A 181 -3.35 -8.72 -2.37
C LYS A 181 -2.75 -7.47 -1.75
N THR A 182 -1.77 -7.64 -0.87
CA THR A 182 -1.02 -6.51 -0.29
C THR A 182 -0.27 -5.74 -1.37
N TYR A 183 0.34 -6.43 -2.35
CA TYR A 183 0.99 -5.77 -3.49
C TYR A 183 0.01 -4.88 -4.26
N VAL A 184 -1.14 -5.42 -4.64
CA VAL A 184 -2.19 -4.71 -5.39
C VAL A 184 -2.68 -3.47 -4.62
N HIS A 185 -2.93 -3.62 -3.32
CA HIS A 185 -3.38 -2.52 -2.47
C HIS A 185 -2.35 -1.39 -2.35
N ARG A 186 -1.06 -1.71 -2.31
CA ARG A 186 0.03 -0.72 -2.29
C ARG A 186 0.19 -0.07 -3.66
N ALA A 187 0.29 -0.88 -4.72
CA ALA A 187 0.44 -0.40 -6.10
C ALA A 187 -0.72 0.51 -6.51
N GLY A 188 -1.95 0.19 -6.11
CA GLY A 188 -3.14 0.99 -6.40
C GLY A 188 -3.19 2.37 -5.72
N ARG A 189 -2.11 2.84 -5.10
CA ARG A 189 -1.99 4.23 -4.63
C ARG A 189 -1.47 5.17 -5.72
N THR A 190 -0.91 4.64 -6.79
CA THR A 190 -0.46 5.40 -7.96
C THR A 190 -1.24 5.01 -9.22
N GLY A 191 -1.05 5.74 -10.30
CA GLY A 191 -1.65 5.45 -11.61
C GLY A 191 -3.14 5.77 -11.73
N ARG A 192 -3.74 6.45 -10.76
CA ARG A 192 -5.17 6.76 -10.78
C ARG A 192 -5.51 7.82 -11.81
N VAL A 193 -6.75 7.74 -12.33
CA VAL A 193 -7.30 8.71 -13.32
C VAL A 193 -6.41 8.85 -14.57
N GLY A 194 -5.75 7.75 -14.98
CA GLY A 194 -4.93 7.74 -16.19
C GLY A 194 -3.56 8.43 -16.06
N ARG A 195 -3.16 8.88 -14.88
CA ARG A 195 -1.82 9.48 -14.65
C ARG A 195 -0.74 8.39 -14.66
N ALA A 196 0.44 8.77 -15.13
CA ALA A 196 1.62 7.92 -15.03
C ALA A 196 2.02 7.74 -13.57
N GLY A 197 2.56 6.56 -13.24
CA GLY A 197 3.06 6.27 -11.91
C GLY A 197 4.17 5.23 -11.91
N SER A 198 4.85 5.11 -10.77
CA SER A 198 5.92 4.15 -10.60
C SER A 198 5.73 3.35 -9.31
N VAL A 199 5.94 2.05 -9.40
CA VAL A 199 5.96 1.13 -8.25
C VAL A 199 7.32 0.46 -8.20
N ILE A 200 8.10 0.73 -7.17
CA ILE A 200 9.43 0.15 -6.98
C ILE A 200 9.40 -0.76 -5.76
N THR A 201 9.84 -1.99 -5.91
CA THR A 201 9.94 -2.96 -4.81
C THR A 201 11.40 -3.23 -4.51
N VAL A 202 11.86 -2.85 -3.32
CA VAL A 202 13.22 -3.08 -2.85
C VAL A 202 13.29 -4.42 -2.14
N ILE A 203 14.19 -5.30 -2.59
CA ILE A 203 14.36 -6.63 -2.02
C ILE A 203 15.82 -6.97 -1.73
N PRO A 204 16.11 -7.74 -0.67
CA PRO A 204 17.42 -8.38 -0.53
C PRO A 204 17.54 -9.57 -1.49
N ARG A 205 18.76 -9.97 -1.83
CA ARG A 205 19.04 -11.14 -2.68
C ARG A 205 18.32 -12.41 -2.25
N THR A 206 18.14 -12.60 -0.94
CA THR A 206 17.45 -13.78 -0.37
C THR A 206 15.96 -13.83 -0.68
N ARG A 207 15.35 -12.72 -1.09
CA ARG A 207 13.92 -12.62 -1.41
C ARG A 207 13.58 -12.79 -2.89
N GLN A 208 14.57 -12.92 -3.77
CA GLN A 208 14.35 -12.96 -5.22
C GLN A 208 13.34 -14.03 -5.65
N LYS A 209 13.54 -15.28 -5.18
CA LYS A 209 12.64 -16.40 -5.53
C LYS A 209 11.19 -16.08 -5.14
N ARG A 210 10.97 -15.71 -3.88
CA ARG A 210 9.62 -15.40 -3.36
C ARG A 210 8.98 -14.21 -4.07
N THR A 211 9.79 -13.23 -4.48
CA THR A 211 9.28 -12.08 -5.22
C THR A 211 8.90 -12.46 -6.65
N ARG A 212 9.63 -13.37 -7.32
CA ARG A 212 9.22 -13.91 -8.62
C ARG A 212 7.91 -14.69 -8.51
N GLU A 213 7.78 -15.59 -7.53
CA GLU A 213 6.53 -16.30 -7.24
C GLU A 213 5.35 -15.34 -6.99
N LEU A 214 5.59 -14.20 -6.35
CA LEU A 214 4.59 -13.15 -6.16
C LEU A 214 4.11 -12.56 -7.50
N PHE A 215 5.04 -12.21 -8.41
CA PHE A 215 4.70 -11.66 -9.72
C PHE A 215 4.06 -12.70 -10.64
N GLU A 216 4.48 -13.96 -10.58
CA GLU A 216 3.81 -15.08 -11.24
C GLU A 216 2.35 -15.22 -10.79
N ALA A 217 2.10 -15.15 -9.48
CA ALA A 217 0.75 -15.19 -8.93
C ALA A 217 -0.10 -13.96 -9.29
N LEU A 218 0.53 -12.82 -9.59
CA LEU A 218 -0.11 -11.62 -10.09
C LEU A 218 -0.35 -11.64 -11.61
N GLY A 219 0.25 -12.61 -12.33
CA GLY A 219 0.06 -12.80 -13.77
C GLY A 219 0.74 -11.75 -14.65
N PHE A 220 1.78 -11.07 -14.16
CA PHE A 220 2.56 -10.14 -14.99
C PHE A 220 4.04 -10.11 -14.60
N GLU A 221 4.88 -9.60 -15.51
CA GLU A 221 6.30 -9.38 -15.28
C GLU A 221 6.58 -7.88 -15.03
N PRO A 222 7.43 -7.55 -14.03
CA PRO A 222 7.86 -6.17 -13.82
C PRO A 222 8.75 -5.71 -14.98
N ALA A 223 8.75 -4.41 -15.28
CA ALA A 223 9.55 -3.80 -16.34
C ALA A 223 11.07 -4.01 -16.13
N SER A 224 11.52 -4.10 -14.88
CA SER A 224 12.88 -4.52 -14.54
C SER A 224 12.92 -5.34 -13.25
N PHE A 225 13.88 -6.27 -13.21
CA PHE A 225 14.18 -7.10 -12.03
C PHE A 225 15.72 -7.23 -11.96
N GLU A 226 16.38 -6.25 -11.37
CA GLU A 226 17.81 -6.03 -11.48
C GLU A 226 18.50 -5.68 -10.16
N ASP A 227 19.81 -5.93 -10.10
CA ASP A 227 20.63 -5.44 -8.99
C ASP A 227 20.69 -3.90 -9.07
N PHE A 228 20.48 -3.25 -7.92
CA PHE A 228 20.58 -1.81 -7.74
C PHE A 228 21.67 -1.49 -6.73
N LEU A 229 22.67 -0.74 -7.20
CA LEU A 229 23.73 -0.21 -6.35
C LEU A 229 23.54 1.32 -6.28
N PRO A 230 23.27 1.88 -5.09
CA PRO A 230 23.19 3.33 -4.96
C PRO A 230 24.54 3.98 -5.25
N ASP A 231 24.49 5.18 -5.81
CA ASP A 231 25.69 5.98 -6.03
C ASP A 231 26.37 6.26 -4.70
N ALA A 232 27.68 6.10 -4.65
CA ALA A 232 28.44 6.41 -3.45
C ALA A 232 28.33 7.91 -3.15
N SER A 233 27.51 8.25 -2.15
CA SER A 233 27.40 9.54 -1.50
C SER A 233 27.21 10.75 -2.44
N ARG A 234 25.95 11.09 -2.72
CA ARG A 234 25.52 12.46 -2.96
C ARG A 234 24.74 13.00 -1.78
#